data_86b4056a4e043df6869379d897d9aa6f
#
_entry.id   86b4056a4e043df6869379d897d9aa6f
#
_cell.length_a   1.000
_cell.length_b   1.000
_cell.length_c   1.000
_cell.angle_alpha   90.00
_cell.angle_beta   90.00
_cell.angle_gamma   90.00
#
_symmetry.space_group_name_H-M   'P 1'
#
loop_
_entity.id
_entity.type
_entity.pdbx_description
1 polymer ?
#
loop_
_entity_poly.entity_id
_entity_poly.type
_entity_poly.pdbx_seq_one_letter_code
_entity_poly.pdbx_strand_id
1 'polypeptide(L)'
;MQDLKLAILIDADNISPKYVKVILDEAASFGVAACKRIYGDWSDVRLKSWKDALLNNSIIPIQQYSYTTGKNATDSAMIIDAMDLLYSGNLDGFCIVSS
;
A
#
# COMPACT_ATOMS: atom_id res chain seq x y z
N MET A 1 -7.80 -17.84 -19.24
CA MET A 1 -7.17 -16.51 -19.15
C MET A 1 -6.48 -16.39 -17.81
N GLN A 2 -5.23 -16.02 -17.81
CA GLN A 2 -4.50 -15.86 -16.56
C GLN A 2 -4.75 -14.48 -15.97
N ASP A 3 -5.02 -14.46 -14.67
CA ASP A 3 -5.17 -13.20 -13.96
C ASP A 3 -3.80 -12.57 -13.72
N LEU A 4 -3.72 -11.26 -13.89
CA LEU A 4 -2.51 -10.52 -13.58
C LEU A 4 -2.27 -10.53 -12.08
N LYS A 5 -1.02 -10.66 -11.68
CA LYS A 5 -0.62 -10.57 -10.26
C LYS A 5 -0.15 -9.16 -9.97
N LEU A 6 -0.83 -8.51 -9.05
CA LEU A 6 -0.59 -7.11 -8.73
C LEU A 6 -0.09 -6.92 -7.31
N ALA A 7 0.79 -5.94 -7.13
CA ALA A 7 1.14 -5.44 -5.81
C ALA A 7 0.36 -4.15 -5.57
N ILE A 8 -0.34 -4.07 -4.45
CA ILE A 8 -1.08 -2.87 -4.07
C ILE A 8 -0.30 -2.18 -2.97
N LEU A 9 0.15 -0.95 -3.25
CA LEU A 9 0.96 -0.15 -2.34
C LEU A 9 0.21 1.12 -2.00
N ILE A 10 -0.08 1.33 -0.72
CA ILE A 10 -0.94 2.41 -0.24
C ILE A 10 -0.16 3.36 0.65
N ASP A 11 -0.36 4.66 0.44
CA ASP A 11 0.18 5.71 1.29
C ASP A 11 -0.84 6.05 2.37
N ALA A 12 -0.58 5.62 3.61
CA ALA A 12 -1.51 5.80 4.71
C ALA A 12 -1.69 7.26 5.13
N ASP A 13 -0.71 8.10 4.88
CA ASP A 13 -0.75 9.48 5.34
C ASP A 13 -1.83 10.30 4.64
N ASN A 14 -2.18 9.91 3.43
CA ASN A 14 -3.07 10.71 2.58
C ASN A 14 -4.36 9.99 2.18
N ILE A 15 -4.55 8.76 2.64
CA ILE A 15 -5.70 7.95 2.28
C ILE A 15 -6.45 7.52 3.56
N SER A 16 -7.76 7.69 3.59
CA SER A 16 -8.57 7.26 4.71
C SER A 16 -8.89 5.77 4.63
N PRO A 17 -8.95 5.06 5.78
CA PRO A 17 -9.31 3.63 5.77
C PRO A 17 -10.67 3.33 5.15
N LYS A 18 -11.58 4.30 5.14
CA LYS A 18 -12.91 4.08 4.56
C LYS A 18 -12.87 3.79 3.06
N TYR A 19 -11.76 4.14 2.40
CA TYR A 19 -11.61 3.90 0.96
C TYR A 19 -10.97 2.55 0.63
N VAL A 20 -10.56 1.76 1.63
CA VAL A 20 -9.83 0.53 1.38
C VAL A 20 -10.64 -0.45 0.53
N LYS A 21 -11.93 -0.57 0.81
CA LYS A 21 -12.78 -1.49 0.04
C LYS A 21 -12.88 -1.08 -1.42
N VAL A 22 -13.04 0.21 -1.68
CA VAL A 22 -13.10 0.73 -3.04
C VAL A 22 -11.78 0.47 -3.77
N ILE A 23 -10.66 0.70 -3.08
CA ILE A 23 -9.33 0.48 -3.66
C ILE A 23 -9.14 -0.99 -4.04
N LEU A 24 -9.47 -1.90 -3.14
CA LEU A 24 -9.29 -3.32 -3.40
C LEU A 24 -10.26 -3.85 -4.46
N ASP A 25 -11.50 -3.36 -4.45
CA ASP A 25 -12.49 -3.74 -5.47
C ASP A 25 -12.04 -3.26 -6.84
N GLU A 26 -11.54 -2.04 -6.93
CA GLU A 26 -11.05 -1.50 -8.19
C GLU A 26 -9.84 -2.28 -8.70
N ALA A 27 -8.90 -2.59 -7.82
CA ALA A 27 -7.73 -3.38 -8.18
C ALA A 27 -8.13 -4.77 -8.65
N ALA A 28 -9.15 -5.36 -8.05
CA ALA A 28 -9.63 -6.69 -8.41
C ALA A 28 -10.18 -6.75 -9.84
N SER A 29 -10.58 -5.61 -10.39
CA SER A 29 -11.03 -5.56 -11.79
C SER A 29 -9.87 -5.70 -12.77
N PHE A 30 -8.64 -5.50 -12.32
CA PHE A 30 -7.46 -5.61 -13.17
C PHE A 30 -6.68 -6.91 -12.96
N GLY A 31 -6.80 -7.52 -11.80
CA GLY A 31 -6.05 -8.73 -11.52
C GLY A 31 -6.20 -9.18 -10.08
N VAL A 32 -5.26 -10.01 -9.64
CA VAL A 32 -5.24 -10.58 -8.29
C VAL A 32 -4.24 -9.80 -7.43
N ALA A 33 -4.67 -9.40 -6.23
CA ALA A 33 -3.79 -8.73 -5.29
C ALA A 33 -2.85 -9.76 -4.64
N ALA A 34 -1.71 -9.96 -5.24
CA ALA A 34 -0.72 -10.91 -4.75
C ALA A 34 0.06 -10.35 -3.55
N CYS A 35 0.12 -9.03 -3.43
CA CYS A 35 0.82 -8.35 -2.35
C CYS A 35 0.06 -7.08 -2.00
N LYS A 36 -0.19 -6.85 -0.71
CA LYS A 36 -0.89 -5.64 -0.23
C LYS A 36 -0.08 -5.05 0.90
N ARG A 37 0.46 -3.87 0.70
CA ARG A 37 1.28 -3.16 1.69
C ARG A 37 0.81 -1.73 1.85
N ILE A 38 0.93 -1.21 3.07
CA ILE A 38 0.56 0.16 3.37
C ILE A 38 1.70 0.82 4.16
N TYR A 39 2.05 2.03 3.78
CA TYR A 39 3.22 2.74 4.27
C TYR A 39 2.81 3.96 5.09
N GLY A 40 3.39 4.10 6.26
CA GLY A 40 3.10 5.22 7.12
C GLY A 40 3.86 5.14 8.42
N ASP A 41 3.79 6.21 9.20
CA ASP A 41 4.36 6.22 10.55
C ASP A 41 3.29 5.70 11.52
N TRP A 42 3.39 4.43 11.87
CA TRP A 42 2.38 3.77 12.69
C TRP A 42 2.43 4.16 14.16
N SER A 43 3.43 4.96 14.55
CA SER A 43 3.43 5.59 15.87
C SER A 43 2.50 6.79 15.93
N ASP A 44 2.05 7.32 14.79
CA ASP A 44 1.11 8.43 14.72
C ASP A 44 -0.29 7.95 15.10
N VAL A 45 -0.89 8.60 16.12
CA VAL A 45 -2.22 8.22 16.59
C VAL A 45 -3.30 8.36 15.52
N ARG A 46 -3.08 9.21 14.54
CA ARG A 46 -4.06 9.39 13.45
C ARG A 46 -4.21 8.13 12.60
N LEU A 47 -3.20 7.27 12.58
CA LEU A 47 -3.24 6.05 11.79
C LEU A 47 -3.85 4.86 12.52
N LYS A 48 -4.25 5.03 13.78
CA LYS A 48 -4.90 3.94 14.53
C LYS A 48 -6.19 3.47 13.88
N SER A 49 -6.86 4.36 13.17
CA SER A 49 -8.11 4.00 12.48
C SER A 49 -7.92 2.97 11.38
N TRP A 50 -6.68 2.74 10.95
CA TRP A 50 -6.39 1.72 9.93
C TRP A 50 -6.38 0.30 10.47
N LYS A 51 -6.33 0.10 11.79
CA LYS A 51 -6.09 -1.22 12.38
C LYS A 51 -7.08 -2.28 11.87
N ASP A 52 -8.38 -1.98 11.93
CA ASP A 52 -9.39 -2.94 11.51
C ASP A 52 -9.30 -3.23 10.01
N ALA A 53 -9.07 -2.20 9.22
CA ALA A 53 -8.94 -2.37 7.77
C ALA A 53 -7.74 -3.25 7.41
N LEU A 54 -6.63 -3.10 8.13
CA LEU A 54 -5.44 -3.92 7.90
C LEU A 54 -5.71 -5.38 8.21
N LEU A 55 -6.35 -5.65 9.35
CA LEU A 55 -6.65 -7.02 9.76
C LEU A 55 -7.68 -7.67 8.85
N ASN A 56 -8.73 -6.94 8.50
CA ASN A 56 -9.83 -7.49 7.71
C ASN A 56 -9.44 -7.76 6.27
N ASN A 57 -8.42 -7.08 5.77
CA ASN A 57 -8.03 -7.17 4.36
C ASN A 57 -6.63 -7.74 4.15
N SER A 58 -5.99 -8.20 5.21
CA SER A 58 -4.65 -8.81 5.15
C SER A 58 -3.62 -7.87 4.51
N ILE A 59 -3.68 -6.59 4.88
CA ILE A 59 -2.73 -5.59 4.39
C ILE A 59 -1.56 -5.51 5.36
N ILE A 60 -0.34 -5.56 4.85
CA ILE A 60 0.87 -5.55 5.66
C ILE A 60 1.32 -4.11 5.87
N PRO A 61 1.34 -3.62 7.12
CA PRO A 61 1.86 -2.28 7.40
C PRO A 61 3.38 -2.26 7.37
N ILE A 62 3.93 -1.25 6.70
CA ILE A 62 5.36 -1.01 6.66
C ILE A 62 5.63 0.30 7.38
N GLN A 63 6.52 0.28 8.37
CA GLN A 63 6.85 1.46 9.13
C GLN A 63 7.74 2.39 8.33
N GLN A 64 7.36 3.66 8.29
CA GLN A 64 8.15 4.71 7.67
C GLN A 64 8.16 5.90 8.62
N TYR A 65 9.30 6.17 9.24
CA TYR A 65 9.41 7.30 10.18
C TYR A 65 9.51 8.61 9.40
N SER A 66 8.78 9.60 9.86
CA SER A 66 8.79 10.94 9.25
C SER A 66 9.89 11.79 9.89
N TYR A 67 11.14 11.52 9.54
CA TYR A 67 12.26 12.31 10.06
C TYR A 67 12.40 13.65 9.37
N THR A 68 11.90 13.75 8.16
CA THR A 68 11.96 14.99 7.42
C THR A 68 10.56 15.59 7.36
N THR A 69 10.50 16.91 7.50
CA THR A 69 9.27 17.64 7.27
C THR A 69 9.01 17.64 5.78
N GLY A 70 8.22 16.72 5.31
CA GLY A 70 7.93 16.69 3.91
C GLY A 70 7.26 15.42 3.47
N LYS A 71 6.64 15.50 2.32
CA LYS A 71 5.85 14.41 1.74
C LYS A 71 6.68 13.27 1.21
N ASN A 72 8.00 13.43 1.15
CA ASN A 72 8.85 12.52 0.40
C ASN A 72 9.30 11.29 1.19
N ALA A 73 9.14 11.29 2.52
CA ALA A 73 9.61 10.19 3.35
C ALA A 73 8.84 8.90 3.08
N THR A 74 7.51 8.96 3.09
CA THR A 74 6.67 7.79 2.82
C THR A 74 6.84 7.33 1.38
N ASP A 75 6.89 8.28 0.45
CA ASP A 75 7.04 7.95 -0.97
C ASP A 75 8.34 7.18 -1.23
N SER A 76 9.41 7.51 -0.50
CA SER A 76 10.70 6.84 -0.70
C SER A 76 10.63 5.36 -0.37
N ALA A 77 9.97 4.99 0.75
CA ALA A 77 9.84 3.58 1.11
C ALA A 77 8.99 2.83 0.09
N MET A 78 7.91 3.44 -0.38
CA MET A 78 7.07 2.83 -1.41
C MET A 78 7.85 2.59 -2.70
N ILE A 79 8.65 3.56 -3.10
CA ILE A 79 9.44 3.46 -4.33
C ILE A 79 10.47 2.34 -4.20
N ILE A 80 11.16 2.26 -3.07
CA ILE A 80 12.17 1.22 -2.84
C ILE A 80 11.51 -0.16 -2.89
N ASP A 81 10.38 -0.33 -2.20
CA ASP A 81 9.66 -1.61 -2.21
C ASP A 81 9.15 -1.95 -3.60
N ALA A 82 8.64 -0.96 -4.33
CA ALA A 82 8.17 -1.18 -5.68
C ALA A 82 9.30 -1.68 -6.59
N MET A 83 10.49 -1.09 -6.45
CA MET A 83 11.65 -1.53 -7.21
C MET A 83 12.05 -2.95 -6.85
N ASP A 84 12.09 -3.28 -5.55
CA ASP A 84 12.44 -4.62 -5.10
C ASP A 84 11.44 -5.65 -5.63
N LEU A 85 10.15 -5.34 -5.57
CA LEU A 85 9.11 -6.23 -6.07
C LEU A 85 9.20 -6.40 -7.59
N LEU A 86 9.54 -5.33 -8.30
CA LEU A 86 9.72 -5.39 -9.74
C LEU A 86 10.86 -6.34 -10.11
N TYR A 87 11.98 -6.24 -9.40
CA TYR A 87 13.13 -7.11 -9.66
C TYR A 87 12.89 -8.56 -9.25
N SER A 88 11.91 -8.84 -8.40
CA SER A 88 11.59 -10.21 -8.02
C SER A 88 11.02 -11.03 -9.18
N GLY A 89 10.44 -10.35 -10.17
CA GLY A 89 9.90 -11.00 -11.36
C GLY A 89 8.59 -11.76 -11.15
N ASN A 90 8.00 -11.68 -9.96
CA ASN A 90 6.81 -12.46 -9.62
C ASN A 90 5.50 -11.70 -9.80
N LEU A 91 5.58 -10.42 -10.20
CA LEU A 91 4.41 -9.57 -10.32
C LEU A 91 4.26 -9.06 -11.75
N ASP A 92 3.03 -8.88 -12.16
CA ASP A 92 2.70 -8.37 -13.49
C ASP A 92 2.49 -6.86 -13.50
N GLY A 93 2.23 -6.27 -12.33
CA GLY A 93 2.03 -4.84 -12.25
C GLY A 93 1.82 -4.34 -10.84
N PHE A 94 1.64 -3.03 -10.72
CA PHE A 94 1.46 -2.35 -9.45
C PHE A 94 0.22 -1.48 -9.48
N CYS A 95 -0.40 -1.34 -8.30
CA CYS A 95 -1.45 -0.37 -8.08
C CYS A 95 -0.97 0.53 -6.94
N ILE A 96 -0.55 1.74 -7.29
CA ILE A 96 -0.02 2.69 -6.30
C ILE A 96 -1.11 3.68 -5.95
N VAL A 97 -1.43 3.75 -4.65
CA VAL A 97 -2.51 4.58 -4.15
C VAL A 97 -1.93 5.67 -3.26
N SER A 98 -1.85 6.87 -3.81
CA SER A 98 -1.40 8.05 -3.08
C SER A 98 -2.15 9.27 -3.58
N SER A 99 -2.13 10.31 -2.79
CA SER A 99 -2.82 11.55 -3.19
C SER A 99 -1.86 12.61 -3.66
#